data_9ae2fe80709e714c9739d5a621e90ed3
#
_entry.id   9ae2fe80709e714c9739d5a621e90ed3
#
_cell.length_a   1.000
_cell.length_b   1.000
_cell.length_c   1.000
_cell.angle_alpha   90.00
_cell.angle_beta   90.00
_cell.angle_gamma   90.00
#
_symmetry.space_group_name_H-M   'P 1'
#
loop_
_entity.id
_entity.type
_entity.pdbx_description
1 polymer ?
#
loop_
_entity_poly.entity_id
_entity_poly.type
_entity_poly.pdbx_seq_one_letter_code
_entity_poly.pdbx_strand_id
1 'polypeptide(L)'
;MSRTKKAVIVASVMIVAGIITVISALAVNGFRWPNVTVNLAHMTSEPVNYVKKTVDIKDKFTAIDVKSASDVDVAVKKASGDTSYVEYYDSENLTHHVDISDGVLRITADDSRNAAFNISIGVYSGAWPSVTVYLAGTEYDDLKIVTSSGDVDMEYYLAIGNIDIEAASGDVIVKGVNADALTVATSSGDIKLDSVSSKDTRISANSGDVSLSDVVMDNIDLKTSSGNITSGSIKAKRINGRASSGDVMIRDCDASEINVVTTSGDVSIGIGSEMKYEYNTKTSSGDVNVPDSVEEADGKCNIETSSGDIDVTQ
;
A
#
# COMPACT_ATOMS: atom_id res chain seq x y z
N MET A 1 -30.70 20.08 17.05
CA MET A 1 -29.36 19.73 16.59
C MET A 1 -29.39 18.32 15.99
N SER A 2 -29.01 18.11 14.74
CA SER A 2 -29.09 16.80 14.08
C SER A 2 -28.21 15.75 14.79
N ARG A 3 -28.55 14.46 14.66
CA ARG A 3 -27.76 13.35 15.26
C ARG A 3 -26.30 13.39 14.80
N THR A 4 -26.05 13.78 13.56
CA THR A 4 -24.69 13.94 12.97
C THR A 4 -23.90 15.04 13.68
N LYS A 5 -24.50 16.20 13.96
CA LYS A 5 -23.81 17.28 14.69
C LYS A 5 -23.46 16.88 16.12
N LYS A 6 -24.31 16.07 16.79
CA LYS A 6 -24.00 15.53 18.11
C LYS A 6 -22.84 14.52 18.07
N ALA A 7 -22.82 13.64 17.06
CA ALA A 7 -21.74 12.66 16.90
C ALA A 7 -20.39 13.33 16.63
N VAL A 8 -20.35 14.35 15.78
CA VAL A 8 -19.11 15.13 15.50
C VAL A 8 -18.60 15.82 16.76
N ILE A 9 -19.49 16.44 17.56
CA ILE A 9 -19.08 17.10 18.82
C ILE A 9 -18.55 16.08 19.82
N VAL A 10 -19.19 14.91 19.97
CA VAL A 10 -18.71 13.87 20.88
C VAL A 10 -17.36 13.32 20.43
N ALA A 11 -17.16 13.07 19.13
CA ALA A 11 -15.87 12.64 18.59
C ALA A 11 -14.78 13.69 18.83
N SER A 12 -15.06 14.95 18.59
CA SER A 12 -14.12 16.05 18.84
C SER A 12 -13.74 16.17 20.32
N VAL A 13 -14.69 16.00 21.22
CA VAL A 13 -14.43 16.02 22.68
C VAL A 13 -13.57 14.82 23.10
N MET A 14 -13.82 13.63 22.54
CA MET A 14 -12.99 12.45 22.83
C MET A 14 -11.55 12.58 22.32
N ILE A 15 -11.34 13.16 21.13
CA ILE A 15 -10.00 13.44 20.60
C ILE A 15 -9.26 14.43 21.51
N VAL A 16 -9.90 15.50 21.88
CA VAL A 16 -9.29 16.50 22.80
C VAL A 16 -8.98 15.88 24.17
N ALA A 17 -9.86 15.07 24.72
CA ALA A 17 -9.63 14.35 25.95
C ALA A 17 -8.46 13.36 25.83
N GLY A 18 -8.36 12.62 24.72
CA GLY A 18 -7.23 11.73 24.44
C GLY A 18 -5.90 12.48 24.35
N ILE A 19 -5.85 13.60 23.66
CA ILE A 19 -4.65 14.45 23.57
C ILE A 19 -4.25 14.98 24.96
N ILE A 20 -5.19 15.45 25.77
CA ILE A 20 -4.92 15.92 27.14
C ILE A 20 -4.36 14.78 28.02
N THR A 21 -4.89 13.57 27.86
CA THR A 21 -4.40 12.40 28.63
C THR A 21 -2.96 12.04 28.26
N VAL A 22 -2.63 12.06 26.97
CA VAL A 22 -1.27 11.81 26.47
C VAL A 22 -0.31 12.89 26.97
N ILE A 23 -0.69 14.16 26.87
CA ILE A 23 0.11 15.30 27.35
C ILE A 23 0.34 15.19 28.87
N SER A 24 -0.70 14.84 29.64
CA SER A 24 -0.60 14.68 31.09
C SER A 24 0.30 13.50 31.49
N ALA A 25 0.20 12.38 30.79
CA ALA A 25 1.05 11.20 31.03
C ALA A 25 2.53 11.49 30.73
N LEU A 26 2.80 12.27 29.69
CA LEU A 26 4.15 12.68 29.31
C LEU A 26 4.73 13.71 30.30
N ALA A 27 3.91 14.64 30.81
CA ALA A 27 4.32 15.63 31.78
C ALA A 27 4.73 15.00 33.15
N VAL A 28 4.02 13.95 33.57
CA VAL A 28 4.34 13.19 34.80
C VAL A 28 5.68 12.46 34.69
N ASN A 29 6.10 12.09 33.48
CA ASN A 29 7.36 11.36 33.23
C ASN A 29 8.57 12.27 32.93
N GLY A 30 8.45 13.59 33.11
CA GLY A 30 9.58 14.53 32.99
C GLY A 30 10.10 14.73 31.57
N PHE A 31 9.33 14.38 30.55
CA PHE A 31 9.71 14.55 29.14
C PHE A 31 9.53 16.02 28.70
N ARG A 32 10.61 16.69 28.36
CA ARG A 32 10.56 18.05 27.79
C ARG A 32 10.21 17.97 26.30
N TRP A 33 8.98 18.30 25.98
CA TRP A 33 8.57 18.49 24.57
C TRP A 33 9.13 19.81 24.01
N PRO A 34 9.56 19.85 22.77
CA PRO A 34 9.67 21.11 22.06
C PRO A 34 8.28 21.77 22.05
N ASN A 35 8.22 23.09 22.22
CA ASN A 35 6.99 23.86 22.36
C ASN A 35 5.95 23.48 21.30
N VAL A 36 4.95 22.69 21.67
CA VAL A 36 3.77 22.44 20.83
C VAL A 36 2.77 23.54 21.13
N THR A 37 2.75 24.57 20.33
CA THR A 37 1.69 25.58 20.37
C THR A 37 0.53 25.08 19.50
N VAL A 38 -0.55 24.61 20.14
CA VAL A 38 -1.82 24.39 19.44
C VAL A 38 -2.47 25.76 19.21
N ASN A 39 -2.30 26.34 18.04
CA ASN A 39 -2.90 27.61 17.69
C ASN A 39 -4.30 27.38 17.12
N LEU A 40 -5.31 27.39 17.97
CA LEU A 40 -6.72 27.26 17.60
C LEU A 40 -7.25 28.46 16.78
N ALA A 41 -6.46 29.54 16.68
CA ALA A 41 -6.86 30.74 15.94
C ALA A 41 -6.73 30.58 14.40
N HIS A 42 -6.10 29.54 13.90
CA HIS A 42 -5.96 29.27 12.47
C HIS A 42 -6.95 28.23 11.93
N MET A 43 -8.10 28.06 12.56
CA MET A 43 -9.23 27.31 11.97
C MET A 43 -9.87 27.99 10.75
N THR A 44 -9.33 29.11 10.33
CA THR A 44 -9.65 29.81 9.07
C THR A 44 -8.40 29.97 8.22
N SER A 45 -7.68 28.89 7.94
CA SER A 45 -6.71 28.93 6.85
C SER A 45 -7.47 29.14 5.56
N GLU A 46 -7.13 30.18 4.81
CA GLU A 46 -7.67 30.34 3.45
C GLU A 46 -7.39 29.02 2.69
N PRO A 47 -8.36 28.54 1.91
CA PRO A 47 -8.17 27.30 1.16
C PRO A 47 -6.95 27.48 0.25
N VAL A 48 -5.99 26.54 0.32
CA VAL A 48 -4.83 26.56 -0.56
C VAL A 48 -5.34 26.47 -2.01
N ASN A 49 -4.98 27.44 -2.81
CA ASN A 49 -5.37 27.47 -4.21
C ASN A 49 -4.41 26.61 -5.03
N TYR A 50 -4.83 25.38 -5.34
CA TYR A 50 -4.10 24.49 -6.24
C TYR A 50 -4.46 24.79 -7.70
N VAL A 51 -3.46 25.01 -8.53
CA VAL A 51 -3.60 25.26 -9.95
C VAL A 51 -3.20 24.03 -10.72
N LYS A 52 -4.13 23.45 -11.47
CA LYS A 52 -3.88 22.31 -12.37
C LYS A 52 -2.95 22.72 -13.51
N LYS A 53 -1.93 21.94 -13.75
CA LYS A 53 -1.03 22.05 -14.90
C LYS A 53 -0.99 20.74 -15.67
N THR A 54 -0.71 20.82 -16.96
CA THR A 54 -0.57 19.67 -17.85
C THR A 54 0.67 19.86 -18.70
N VAL A 55 1.48 18.83 -18.81
CA VAL A 55 2.69 18.80 -19.64
C VAL A 55 2.61 17.62 -20.59
N ASP A 56 2.55 17.92 -21.89
CA ASP A 56 2.63 16.88 -22.93
C ASP A 56 4.07 16.36 -23.06
N ILE A 57 4.23 15.06 -23.11
CA ILE A 57 5.52 14.39 -23.21
C ILE A 57 5.78 14.06 -24.68
N LYS A 58 6.72 14.78 -25.29
CA LYS A 58 7.05 14.63 -26.70
C LYS A 58 8.25 13.72 -26.95
N ASP A 59 9.16 13.65 -25.99
CA ASP A 59 10.36 12.84 -26.08
C ASP A 59 10.05 11.39 -25.70
N LYS A 60 10.80 10.47 -26.26
CA LYS A 60 10.67 9.05 -25.94
C LYS A 60 11.29 8.73 -24.59
N PHE A 61 10.60 7.92 -23.82
CA PHE A 61 11.08 7.38 -22.55
C PHE A 61 10.63 5.93 -22.42
N THR A 62 11.39 5.14 -21.66
CA THR A 62 11.07 3.76 -21.32
C THR A 62 11.02 3.54 -19.81
N ALA A 63 11.50 4.51 -19.04
CA ALA A 63 11.48 4.46 -17.58
C ALA A 63 10.79 5.70 -16.99
N ILE A 64 10.21 5.53 -15.78
CA ILE A 64 9.43 6.54 -15.08
C ILE A 64 9.92 6.59 -13.64
N ASP A 65 10.27 7.77 -13.15
CA ASP A 65 10.69 8.02 -11.76
C ASP A 65 9.87 9.17 -11.16
N VAL A 66 8.98 8.85 -10.23
CA VAL A 66 8.12 9.81 -9.55
C VAL A 66 8.54 9.92 -8.09
N LYS A 67 8.97 11.10 -7.68
CA LYS A 67 9.19 11.44 -6.28
C LYS A 67 8.21 12.53 -5.88
N SER A 68 7.13 12.08 -5.25
CA SER A 68 6.06 12.98 -4.84
C SER A 68 6.38 13.68 -3.52
N ALA A 69 5.79 14.85 -3.34
CA ALA A 69 5.80 15.57 -2.07
C ALA A 69 4.87 14.89 -1.04
N SER A 70 4.92 15.39 0.20
CA SER A 70 4.00 14.94 1.25
C SER A 70 2.55 15.25 0.89
N ASP A 71 1.63 14.34 1.18
CA ASP A 71 0.18 14.48 0.93
C ASP A 71 -0.16 14.80 -0.55
N VAL A 72 0.59 14.22 -1.49
CA VAL A 72 0.32 14.32 -2.93
C VAL A 72 0.13 12.93 -3.48
N ASP A 73 -1.07 12.64 -3.95
CA ASP A 73 -1.40 11.34 -4.53
C ASP A 73 -0.73 11.17 -5.90
N VAL A 74 -0.35 9.94 -6.21
CA VAL A 74 0.26 9.59 -7.49
C VAL A 74 -0.62 8.58 -8.22
N ALA A 75 -1.04 8.91 -9.42
CA ALA A 75 -1.79 7.98 -10.26
C ALA A 75 -1.07 7.70 -11.59
N VAL A 76 -1.13 6.45 -12.05
CA VAL A 76 -0.68 6.05 -13.39
C VAL A 76 -1.88 5.54 -14.17
N LYS A 77 -2.19 6.19 -15.28
CA LYS A 77 -3.40 5.94 -16.06
C LYS A 77 -3.12 5.85 -17.56
N LYS A 78 -4.05 5.30 -18.30
CA LYS A 78 -4.01 5.31 -19.77
C LYS A 78 -4.28 6.72 -20.29
N ALA A 79 -3.46 7.17 -21.25
CA ALA A 79 -3.75 8.36 -22.02
C ALA A 79 -4.95 8.13 -22.95
N SER A 80 -5.74 9.16 -23.18
CA SER A 80 -6.88 9.11 -24.11
C SER A 80 -6.48 9.12 -25.59
N GLY A 81 -5.22 9.43 -25.90
CA GLY A 81 -4.64 9.51 -27.23
C GLY A 81 -3.24 8.89 -27.30
N ASP A 82 -2.53 9.20 -28.39
CA ASP A 82 -1.23 8.61 -28.71
C ASP A 82 -0.05 9.37 -28.07
N THR A 83 -0.32 10.37 -27.23
CA THR A 83 0.70 11.17 -26.55
C THR A 83 0.56 10.99 -25.04
N SER A 84 1.67 10.64 -24.38
CA SER A 84 1.73 10.63 -22.93
C SER A 84 1.79 12.06 -22.40
N TYR A 85 1.22 12.29 -21.22
CA TYR A 85 1.26 13.58 -20.55
C TYR A 85 1.17 13.42 -19.04
N VAL A 86 1.56 14.47 -18.32
CA VAL A 86 1.48 14.52 -16.86
C VAL A 86 0.57 15.67 -16.45
N GLU A 87 -0.39 15.38 -15.59
CA GLU A 87 -1.23 16.36 -14.91
C GLU A 87 -0.81 16.45 -13.45
N TYR A 88 -0.67 17.67 -12.93
CA TYR A 88 -0.32 17.90 -11.54
C TYR A 88 -0.89 19.21 -11.03
N TYR A 89 -0.89 19.41 -9.73
CA TYR A 89 -1.43 20.57 -9.06
C TYR A 89 -0.34 21.29 -8.28
N ASP A 90 -0.04 22.54 -8.68
CA ASP A 90 0.89 23.41 -7.98
C ASP A 90 0.17 24.42 -7.12
N SER A 91 0.88 24.91 -6.09
CA SER A 91 0.46 26.02 -5.26
C SER A 91 1.66 26.96 -4.99
N GLU A 92 1.47 28.00 -4.21
CA GLU A 92 2.58 28.90 -3.83
C GLU A 92 3.76 28.17 -3.18
N ASN A 93 3.49 27.10 -2.43
CA ASN A 93 4.47 26.37 -1.65
C ASN A 93 4.71 24.93 -2.13
N LEU A 94 4.15 24.54 -3.25
CA LEU A 94 4.32 23.25 -3.90
C LEU A 94 4.51 23.44 -5.39
N THR A 95 5.67 23.08 -5.93
CA THR A 95 5.98 23.18 -7.35
C THR A 95 6.51 21.86 -7.88
N HIS A 96 5.88 21.35 -8.93
CA HIS A 96 6.33 20.13 -9.59
C HIS A 96 7.24 20.42 -10.78
N HIS A 97 8.21 19.57 -11.00
CA HIS A 97 9.13 19.57 -12.12
C HIS A 97 8.98 18.28 -12.91
N VAL A 98 8.79 18.40 -14.20
CA VAL A 98 8.66 17.28 -15.14
C VAL A 98 9.72 17.41 -16.19
N ASP A 99 10.65 16.48 -16.25
CA ASP A 99 11.72 16.45 -17.25
C ASP A 99 11.98 15.03 -17.79
N ILE A 100 12.63 14.96 -18.94
CA ILE A 100 13.11 13.71 -19.52
C ILE A 100 14.61 13.82 -19.71
N SER A 101 15.33 12.91 -19.09
CA SER A 101 16.77 12.75 -19.33
C SER A 101 17.14 11.27 -19.36
N ASP A 102 18.01 10.91 -20.31
CA ASP A 102 18.50 9.53 -20.49
C ASP A 102 17.37 8.49 -20.67
N GLY A 103 16.24 8.88 -21.31
CA GLY A 103 15.10 8.00 -21.52
C GLY A 103 14.23 7.75 -20.27
N VAL A 104 14.43 8.53 -19.21
CA VAL A 104 13.66 8.46 -17.97
C VAL A 104 12.78 9.71 -17.84
N LEU A 105 11.47 9.52 -17.73
CA LEU A 105 10.53 10.57 -17.33
C LEU A 105 10.61 10.77 -15.82
N ARG A 106 11.16 11.91 -15.39
CA ARG A 106 11.30 12.27 -13.97
C ARG A 106 10.27 13.29 -13.57
N ILE A 107 9.61 13.02 -12.45
CA ILE A 107 8.66 13.93 -11.83
C ILE A 107 9.10 14.11 -10.38
N THR A 108 9.44 15.35 -10.03
CA THR A 108 9.88 15.71 -8.68
C THR A 108 9.08 16.91 -8.19
N ALA A 109 9.10 17.19 -6.90
CA ALA A 109 8.43 18.34 -6.32
C ALA A 109 9.33 19.07 -5.33
N ASP A 110 9.33 20.39 -5.42
CA ASP A 110 9.80 21.29 -4.37
C ASP A 110 8.62 21.62 -3.45
N ASP A 111 8.71 21.15 -2.21
CA ASP A 111 7.65 21.32 -1.21
C ASP A 111 8.18 22.16 -0.05
N SER A 112 7.75 23.39 0.02
CA SER A 112 8.04 24.32 1.11
C SER A 112 6.85 24.50 2.07
N ARG A 113 5.81 23.68 1.91
CA ARG A 113 4.69 23.65 2.85
C ARG A 113 5.25 23.30 4.24
N ASN A 114 4.97 24.16 5.22
CA ASN A 114 5.45 23.92 6.57
C ASN A 114 4.96 22.54 7.06
N ALA A 115 5.88 21.63 7.35
CA ALA A 115 5.65 20.38 8.05
C ALA A 115 5.27 20.60 9.55
N ALA A 116 4.73 21.76 9.89
CA ALA A 116 4.10 21.98 11.18
C ALA A 116 2.87 21.06 11.23
N PHE A 117 2.78 20.30 12.29
CA PHE A 117 1.69 19.38 12.60
C PHE A 117 0.36 20.17 12.60
N ASN A 118 -0.24 20.35 11.42
CA ASN A 118 -1.50 21.03 11.25
C ASN A 118 -2.60 19.98 11.23
N ILE A 119 -3.20 19.73 12.38
CA ILE A 119 -4.47 19.01 12.41
C ILE A 119 -5.55 19.97 11.91
N SER A 120 -5.81 19.94 10.62
CA SER A 120 -6.94 20.68 10.01
C SER A 120 -8.17 19.78 10.02
N ILE A 121 -9.07 20.03 10.95
CA ILE A 121 -10.41 19.40 10.96
C ILE A 121 -11.34 20.34 10.18
N GLY A 122 -11.44 20.14 8.86
CA GLY A 122 -12.29 20.95 7.98
C GLY A 122 -12.83 20.13 6.82
N VAL A 123 -13.96 20.58 6.26
CA VAL A 123 -14.47 20.05 4.99
C VAL A 123 -13.77 20.86 3.88
N TYR A 124 -12.78 20.28 3.24
CA TYR A 124 -12.13 20.88 2.08
C TYR A 124 -13.06 20.79 0.87
N SER A 125 -13.40 21.92 0.28
CA SER A 125 -14.04 22.02 -1.03
C SER A 125 -13.03 22.62 -2.02
N GLY A 126 -12.11 21.79 -2.52
CA GLY A 126 -11.08 22.22 -3.46
C GLY A 126 -10.38 21.03 -4.12
N ALA A 127 -9.58 21.29 -5.15
CA ALA A 127 -8.75 20.25 -5.75
C ALA A 127 -7.71 19.73 -4.74
N TRP A 128 -7.59 18.42 -4.64
CA TRP A 128 -6.55 17.79 -3.82
C TRP A 128 -5.24 17.74 -4.63
N PRO A 129 -4.07 18.00 -4.04
CA PRO A 129 -2.82 17.92 -4.78
C PRO A 129 -2.56 16.48 -5.23
N SER A 130 -2.35 16.30 -6.51
CA SER A 130 -2.06 15.00 -7.10
C SER A 130 -1.17 15.14 -8.33
N VAL A 131 -0.45 14.08 -8.63
CA VAL A 131 0.29 13.87 -9.87
C VAL A 131 -0.32 12.69 -10.60
N THR A 132 -0.77 12.89 -11.84
CA THR A 132 -1.27 11.80 -12.67
C THR A 132 -0.43 11.68 -13.93
N VAL A 133 0.19 10.52 -14.11
CA VAL A 133 0.97 10.18 -15.29
C VAL A 133 0.07 9.43 -16.26
N TYR A 134 -0.21 10.02 -17.40
CA TYR A 134 -0.99 9.40 -18.46
C TYR A 134 -0.06 8.81 -19.52
N LEU A 135 -0.10 7.50 -19.68
CA LEU A 135 0.76 6.75 -20.56
C LEU A 135 0.04 6.34 -21.84
N ALA A 136 0.59 6.70 -22.99
CA ALA A 136 0.07 6.27 -24.30
C ALA A 136 0.53 4.85 -24.68
N GLY A 137 1.77 4.49 -24.31
CA GLY A 137 2.31 3.15 -24.51
C GLY A 137 1.83 2.15 -23.46
N THR A 138 2.02 0.86 -23.75
CA THR A 138 1.67 -0.25 -22.85
C THR A 138 2.88 -0.99 -22.31
N GLU A 139 4.09 -0.68 -22.77
CA GLU A 139 5.34 -1.36 -22.40
C GLU A 139 6.37 -0.35 -21.94
N TYR A 140 6.97 -0.60 -20.77
CA TYR A 140 8.02 0.23 -20.15
C TYR A 140 9.05 -0.67 -19.47
N ASP A 141 10.29 -0.18 -19.35
CA ASP A 141 11.37 -0.93 -18.70
C ASP A 141 11.24 -0.85 -17.16
N ASP A 142 11.09 0.37 -16.63
CA ASP A 142 11.11 0.61 -15.19
C ASP A 142 10.03 1.63 -14.78
N LEU A 143 9.43 1.41 -13.63
CA LEU A 143 8.59 2.37 -12.92
C LEU A 143 9.00 2.45 -11.45
N LYS A 144 9.43 3.62 -11.02
CA LYS A 144 9.67 3.91 -9.61
C LYS A 144 8.75 5.01 -9.12
N ILE A 145 8.08 4.77 -8.00
CA ILE A 145 7.24 5.76 -7.31
C ILE A 145 7.65 5.81 -5.84
N VAL A 146 7.95 7.00 -5.35
CA VAL A 146 8.22 7.26 -3.93
C VAL A 146 7.32 8.38 -3.45
N THR A 147 6.52 8.11 -2.42
CA THR A 147 5.66 9.09 -1.77
C THR A 147 5.77 9.00 -0.25
N SER A 148 5.52 10.11 0.45
CA SER A 148 5.50 10.13 1.93
C SER A 148 4.12 9.78 2.48
N SER A 149 3.07 10.45 2.03
CA SER A 149 1.72 10.31 2.62
C SER A 149 0.61 10.25 1.57
N GLY A 150 0.95 10.41 0.29
CA GLY A 150 -0.03 10.31 -0.79
C GLY A 150 -0.28 8.85 -1.18
N ASP A 151 -1.49 8.59 -1.64
CA ASP A 151 -1.87 7.29 -2.17
C ASP A 151 -1.26 7.06 -3.56
N VAL A 152 -1.03 5.79 -3.89
CA VAL A 152 -0.56 5.37 -5.21
C VAL A 152 -1.63 4.52 -5.88
N ASP A 153 -2.10 4.96 -7.05
CA ASP A 153 -3.14 4.27 -7.82
C ASP A 153 -2.67 3.96 -9.24
N MET A 154 -2.54 2.69 -9.54
CA MET A 154 -2.20 2.19 -10.87
C MET A 154 -3.36 1.35 -11.42
N GLU A 155 -4.14 1.93 -12.29
CA GLU A 155 -5.30 1.28 -12.92
C GLU A 155 -5.15 1.24 -14.44
N TYR A 156 -4.25 0.39 -14.94
CA TYR A 156 -4.11 0.21 -16.38
C TYR A 156 -3.32 -1.06 -16.72
N TYR A 157 -3.72 -1.74 -17.81
CA TYR A 157 -3.01 -2.93 -18.33
C TYR A 157 -1.65 -2.52 -18.92
N LEU A 158 -0.61 -2.60 -18.09
CA LEU A 158 0.76 -2.24 -18.40
C LEU A 158 1.67 -3.46 -18.32
N ALA A 159 2.61 -3.57 -19.26
CA ALA A 159 3.77 -4.44 -19.13
C ALA A 159 4.97 -3.59 -18.72
N ILE A 160 5.53 -3.85 -17.55
CA ILE A 160 6.66 -3.09 -17.01
C ILE A 160 7.71 -4.08 -16.52
N GLY A 161 8.96 -3.90 -16.92
CA GLY A 161 10.06 -4.77 -16.49
C GLY A 161 10.17 -4.79 -14.97
N ASN A 162 10.45 -3.64 -14.35
CA ASN A 162 10.57 -3.54 -12.90
C ASN A 162 9.64 -2.46 -12.36
N ILE A 163 8.93 -2.77 -11.29
CA ILE A 163 8.08 -1.83 -10.55
C ILE A 163 8.58 -1.75 -9.12
N ASP A 164 8.86 -0.53 -8.66
CA ASP A 164 9.28 -0.23 -7.29
C ASP A 164 8.42 0.91 -6.72
N ILE A 165 7.55 0.59 -5.77
CA ILE A 165 6.65 1.54 -5.13
C ILE A 165 6.94 1.58 -3.63
N GLU A 166 7.32 2.76 -3.15
CA GLU A 166 7.57 3.04 -1.74
C GLU A 166 6.62 4.15 -1.26
N ALA A 167 5.72 3.82 -0.33
CA ALA A 167 4.86 4.78 0.33
C ALA A 167 5.12 4.74 1.84
N ALA A 168 5.23 5.90 2.52
CA ALA A 168 5.40 5.86 3.97
C ALA A 168 4.05 5.68 4.70
N SER A 169 2.97 6.34 4.26
CA SER A 169 1.67 6.27 4.92
C SER A 169 0.47 6.20 3.97
N GLY A 170 0.69 6.22 2.68
CA GLY A 170 -0.36 6.12 1.66
C GLY A 170 -0.73 4.67 1.34
N ASP A 171 -1.94 4.48 0.89
CA ASP A 171 -2.40 3.22 0.34
C ASP A 171 -1.84 3.00 -1.07
N VAL A 172 -1.57 1.75 -1.41
CA VAL A 172 -1.04 1.39 -2.73
C VAL A 172 -1.99 0.42 -3.41
N ILE A 173 -2.54 0.84 -4.53
CA ILE A 173 -3.44 0.04 -5.38
C ILE A 173 -2.77 -0.19 -6.72
N VAL A 174 -2.56 -1.45 -7.09
CA VAL A 174 -2.01 -1.83 -8.40
C VAL A 174 -2.96 -2.79 -9.09
N LYS A 175 -3.45 -2.41 -10.26
CA LYS A 175 -4.38 -3.23 -11.05
C LYS A 175 -3.94 -3.41 -12.49
N GLY A 176 -4.13 -4.63 -12.99
CA GLY A 176 -3.94 -4.95 -14.41
C GLY A 176 -2.49 -4.79 -14.88
N VAL A 177 -1.51 -5.23 -14.11
CA VAL A 177 -0.09 -5.08 -14.42
C VAL A 177 0.55 -6.44 -14.68
N ASN A 178 1.44 -6.47 -15.67
CA ASN A 178 2.35 -7.58 -15.91
C ASN A 178 3.79 -7.09 -15.72
N ALA A 179 4.54 -7.69 -14.78
CA ALA A 179 5.90 -7.29 -14.46
C ALA A 179 6.89 -8.46 -14.44
N ASP A 180 8.17 -8.19 -14.66
CA ASP A 180 9.22 -9.15 -14.32
C ASP A 180 9.47 -9.13 -12.82
N ALA A 181 9.60 -7.94 -12.24
CA ALA A 181 9.74 -7.77 -10.79
C ALA A 181 8.78 -6.70 -10.26
N LEU A 182 8.12 -6.98 -9.16
CA LEU A 182 7.23 -6.04 -8.47
C LEU A 182 7.62 -5.93 -7.00
N THR A 183 8.01 -4.74 -6.59
CA THR A 183 8.27 -4.43 -5.17
C THR A 183 7.30 -3.34 -4.71
N VAL A 184 6.56 -3.61 -3.64
CA VAL A 184 5.67 -2.63 -3.01
C VAL A 184 5.92 -2.60 -1.52
N ALA A 185 6.21 -1.42 -1.00
CA ALA A 185 6.45 -1.23 0.43
C ALA A 185 5.66 -0.04 0.98
N THR A 186 5.00 -0.24 2.12
CA THR A 186 4.39 0.84 2.90
C THR A 186 4.66 0.67 4.39
N SER A 187 4.67 1.79 5.14
CA SER A 187 4.77 1.70 6.60
C SER A 187 3.41 1.63 7.27
N SER A 188 2.40 2.35 6.79
CA SER A 188 1.10 2.42 7.48
C SER A 188 -0.11 2.34 6.55
N GLY A 189 0.08 2.27 5.24
CA GLY A 189 -1.01 2.13 4.28
C GLY A 189 -1.31 0.68 3.94
N ASP A 190 -2.45 0.46 3.35
CA ASP A 190 -2.87 -0.84 2.83
C ASP A 190 -2.30 -1.07 1.42
N ILE A 191 -2.03 -2.32 1.09
CA ILE A 191 -1.57 -2.72 -0.24
C ILE A 191 -2.61 -3.62 -0.89
N LYS A 192 -3.07 -3.22 -2.06
CA LYS A 192 -4.01 -4.00 -2.86
C LYS A 192 -3.46 -4.27 -4.25
N LEU A 193 -3.31 -5.55 -4.59
CA LEU A 193 -3.03 -6.01 -5.95
C LEU A 193 -4.24 -6.72 -6.52
N ASP A 194 -4.61 -6.37 -7.75
CA ASP A 194 -5.76 -6.94 -8.45
C ASP A 194 -5.43 -7.20 -9.92
N SER A 195 -5.60 -8.44 -10.37
CA SER A 195 -5.33 -8.84 -11.76
C SER A 195 -3.86 -8.56 -12.15
N VAL A 196 -2.92 -8.91 -11.27
CA VAL A 196 -1.49 -8.68 -11.45
C VAL A 196 -0.77 -9.98 -11.76
N SER A 197 0.14 -9.95 -12.74
CA SER A 197 1.07 -11.05 -12.98
C SER A 197 2.52 -10.57 -12.83
N SER A 198 3.37 -11.40 -12.22
CA SER A 198 4.79 -11.09 -12.02
C SER A 198 5.62 -12.36 -11.87
N LYS A 199 6.93 -12.30 -12.22
CA LYS A 199 7.85 -13.39 -11.90
C LYS A 199 8.27 -13.33 -10.43
N ASP A 200 8.77 -12.19 -9.98
CA ASP A 200 9.23 -12.01 -8.61
C ASP A 200 8.47 -10.85 -7.95
N THR A 201 7.77 -11.14 -6.87
CA THR A 201 6.98 -10.14 -6.13
C THR A 201 7.42 -10.07 -4.68
N ARG A 202 7.65 -8.84 -4.19
CA ARG A 202 7.89 -8.53 -2.79
C ARG A 202 6.92 -7.48 -2.30
N ILE A 203 6.17 -7.81 -1.26
CA ILE A 203 5.22 -6.90 -0.63
C ILE A 203 5.55 -6.78 0.84
N SER A 204 5.68 -5.56 1.32
CA SER A 204 5.94 -5.28 2.73
C SER A 204 5.05 -4.16 3.25
N ALA A 205 4.20 -4.48 4.23
CA ALA A 205 3.47 -3.49 5.01
C ALA A 205 3.91 -3.59 6.47
N ASN A 206 4.07 -2.47 7.18
CA ASN A 206 4.38 -2.56 8.60
C ASN A 206 3.10 -2.61 9.45
N SER A 207 2.12 -1.75 9.16
CA SER A 207 0.85 -1.70 9.92
C SER A 207 -0.40 -1.75 9.04
N GLY A 208 -0.25 -1.93 7.75
CA GLY A 208 -1.35 -2.04 6.79
C GLY A 208 -1.68 -3.48 6.42
N ASP A 209 -2.87 -3.68 5.92
CA ASP A 209 -3.32 -4.95 5.38
C ASP A 209 -2.79 -5.15 3.95
N VAL A 210 -2.55 -6.41 3.60
CA VAL A 210 -2.16 -6.82 2.24
C VAL A 210 -3.30 -7.64 1.64
N SER A 211 -3.85 -7.16 0.53
CA SER A 211 -4.95 -7.81 -0.18
C SER A 211 -4.57 -8.14 -1.62
N LEU A 212 -4.72 -9.40 -2.00
CA LEU A 212 -4.44 -9.90 -3.33
C LEU A 212 -5.70 -10.49 -3.96
N SER A 213 -5.95 -10.19 -5.23
CA SER A 213 -7.07 -10.75 -5.99
C SER A 213 -6.62 -11.08 -7.40
N ASP A 214 -6.92 -12.28 -7.84
CA ASP A 214 -6.65 -12.73 -9.22
C ASP A 214 -5.19 -12.53 -9.65
N VAL A 215 -4.24 -12.99 -8.81
CA VAL A 215 -2.81 -12.80 -9.07
C VAL A 215 -2.14 -14.09 -9.57
N VAL A 216 -1.21 -13.92 -10.51
CA VAL A 216 -0.40 -15.02 -11.07
C VAL A 216 1.07 -14.66 -10.95
N MET A 217 1.81 -15.40 -10.13
CA MET A 217 3.20 -15.07 -9.80
C MET A 217 4.08 -16.33 -9.77
N ASP A 218 5.36 -16.19 -10.13
CA ASP A 218 6.29 -17.31 -9.91
C ASP A 218 6.67 -17.38 -8.43
N ASN A 219 7.21 -16.30 -7.89
CA ASN A 219 7.60 -16.21 -6.48
C ASN A 219 6.95 -14.99 -5.83
N ILE A 220 6.40 -15.16 -4.65
CA ILE A 220 5.81 -14.07 -3.88
C ILE A 220 6.27 -14.13 -2.43
N ASP A 221 6.84 -13.02 -1.97
CA ASP A 221 7.18 -12.77 -0.57
C ASP A 221 6.26 -11.69 0.00
N LEU A 222 5.43 -12.05 0.96
CA LEU A 222 4.49 -11.18 1.67
C LEU A 222 4.94 -10.99 3.10
N LYS A 223 5.01 -9.74 3.55
CA LYS A 223 5.38 -9.42 4.93
C LYS A 223 4.51 -8.33 5.51
N THR A 224 3.98 -8.57 6.71
CA THR A 224 3.37 -7.52 7.54
C THR A 224 3.79 -7.67 8.99
N SER A 225 3.72 -6.58 9.76
CA SER A 225 3.98 -6.66 11.21
C SER A 225 2.67 -6.69 11.99
N SER A 226 1.67 -5.88 11.64
CA SER A 226 0.42 -5.79 12.40
C SER A 226 -0.83 -5.81 11.53
N GLY A 227 -0.70 -6.03 10.25
CA GLY A 227 -1.83 -6.15 9.33
C GLY A 227 -2.11 -7.59 8.96
N ASN A 228 -3.24 -7.82 8.33
CA ASN A 228 -3.62 -9.12 7.79
C ASN A 228 -3.10 -9.31 6.38
N ILE A 229 -2.89 -10.56 6.00
CA ILE A 229 -2.62 -10.95 4.62
C ILE A 229 -3.86 -11.71 4.13
N THR A 230 -4.53 -11.15 3.14
CA THR A 230 -5.71 -11.79 2.54
C THR A 230 -5.49 -12.02 1.05
N SER A 231 -5.83 -13.18 0.55
CA SER A 231 -5.83 -13.46 -0.88
C SER A 231 -7.16 -14.10 -1.30
N GLY A 232 -7.68 -13.64 -2.42
CA GLY A 232 -8.76 -14.32 -3.13
C GLY A 232 -8.21 -15.48 -3.95
N SER A 233 -8.05 -15.29 -5.28
CA SER A 233 -7.44 -16.30 -6.15
C SER A 233 -5.95 -15.98 -6.33
N ILE A 234 -5.09 -16.98 -6.07
CA ILE A 234 -3.64 -16.87 -6.24
C ILE A 234 -3.06 -18.11 -6.90
N LYS A 235 -2.31 -17.89 -7.99
CA LYS A 235 -1.50 -18.93 -8.62
C LYS A 235 -0.03 -18.56 -8.48
N ALA A 236 0.77 -19.49 -7.93
CA ALA A 236 2.19 -19.25 -7.73
C ALA A 236 3.01 -20.54 -7.82
N LYS A 237 4.32 -20.43 -8.04
CA LYS A 237 5.24 -21.53 -7.77
C LYS A 237 5.55 -21.58 -6.27
N ARG A 238 5.83 -20.40 -5.68
CA ARG A 238 6.14 -20.29 -4.25
C ARG A 238 5.46 -19.09 -3.61
N ILE A 239 4.87 -19.33 -2.45
CA ILE A 239 4.29 -18.30 -1.58
C ILE A 239 5.05 -18.34 -0.24
N ASN A 240 5.61 -17.20 0.15
CA ASN A 240 6.15 -16.99 1.49
C ASN A 240 5.36 -15.85 2.17
N GLY A 241 4.56 -16.19 3.15
CA GLY A 241 3.77 -15.25 3.96
C GLY A 241 4.36 -15.12 5.36
N ARG A 242 4.59 -13.90 5.83
CA ARG A 242 5.04 -13.61 7.20
C ARG A 242 4.22 -12.50 7.81
N ALA A 243 3.57 -12.81 8.93
CA ALA A 243 2.88 -11.83 9.76
C ALA A 243 3.42 -11.92 11.19
N SER A 244 3.47 -10.81 11.93
CA SER A 244 3.80 -10.89 13.36
C SER A 244 2.54 -10.95 14.21
N SER A 245 1.54 -10.11 13.95
CA SER A 245 0.29 -10.04 14.73
C SER A 245 -0.94 -9.90 13.85
N GLY A 246 -0.95 -10.51 12.70
CA GLY A 246 -2.07 -10.50 11.77
C GLY A 246 -2.42 -11.90 11.31
N ASP A 247 -3.64 -12.05 10.88
CA ASP A 247 -4.14 -13.29 10.30
C ASP A 247 -3.68 -13.42 8.85
N VAL A 248 -3.48 -14.67 8.43
CA VAL A 248 -3.16 -15.00 7.03
C VAL A 248 -4.29 -15.83 6.45
N MET A 249 -5.04 -15.27 5.54
CA MET A 249 -6.15 -15.93 4.86
C MET A 249 -5.91 -15.99 3.36
N ILE A 250 -5.64 -17.16 2.84
CA ILE A 250 -5.44 -17.41 1.41
C ILE A 250 -6.58 -18.30 0.92
N ARG A 251 -7.37 -17.82 0.01
CA ARG A 251 -8.46 -18.57 -0.60
C ARG A 251 -8.09 -18.94 -2.03
N ASP A 252 -8.60 -20.06 -2.52
CA ASP A 252 -8.38 -20.54 -3.89
C ASP A 252 -6.89 -20.47 -4.30
N CYS A 253 -6.07 -21.17 -3.49
CA CYS A 253 -4.62 -21.21 -3.64
C CYS A 253 -4.20 -22.34 -4.57
N ASP A 254 -3.43 -22.02 -5.60
CA ASP A 254 -2.78 -22.96 -6.51
C ASP A 254 -1.27 -22.66 -6.52
N ALA A 255 -0.50 -23.33 -5.65
CA ALA A 255 0.93 -23.10 -5.52
C ALA A 255 1.69 -24.38 -5.16
N SER A 256 2.86 -24.58 -5.77
CA SER A 256 3.69 -25.78 -5.49
C SER A 256 4.34 -25.74 -4.10
N GLU A 257 4.62 -24.56 -3.57
CA GLU A 257 5.23 -24.39 -2.25
C GLU A 257 4.57 -23.22 -1.50
N ILE A 258 4.03 -23.52 -0.34
CA ILE A 258 3.37 -22.56 0.55
C ILE A 258 4.12 -22.56 1.87
N ASN A 259 4.67 -21.43 2.27
CA ASN A 259 5.34 -21.22 3.55
C ASN A 259 4.68 -20.04 4.25
N VAL A 260 4.00 -20.27 5.36
CA VAL A 260 3.35 -19.22 6.15
C VAL A 260 3.84 -19.27 7.58
N VAL A 261 4.29 -18.13 8.08
CA VAL A 261 4.74 -17.98 9.46
C VAL A 261 4.06 -16.75 10.08
N THR A 262 3.38 -16.95 11.19
CA THR A 262 2.87 -15.86 12.03
C THR A 262 3.28 -16.06 13.48
N THR A 263 3.26 -15.01 14.29
CA THR A 263 3.53 -15.15 15.72
C THR A 263 2.22 -15.20 16.51
N SER A 264 1.27 -14.33 16.18
CA SER A 264 -0.02 -14.23 16.88
C SER A 264 -1.11 -13.92 15.86
N GLY A 265 -1.59 -14.94 15.22
CA GLY A 265 -2.65 -14.82 14.22
C GLY A 265 -3.05 -16.19 13.70
N ASP A 266 -4.24 -16.30 13.22
CA ASP A 266 -4.77 -17.50 12.62
C ASP A 266 -4.31 -17.62 11.17
N VAL A 267 -4.13 -18.86 10.71
CA VAL A 267 -3.77 -19.16 9.33
C VAL A 267 -4.86 -20.01 8.70
N SER A 268 -5.51 -19.49 7.69
CA SER A 268 -6.54 -20.20 6.93
C SER A 268 -6.15 -20.27 5.46
N ILE A 269 -6.02 -21.47 4.91
CA ILE A 269 -5.65 -21.70 3.51
C ILE A 269 -6.66 -22.61 2.84
N GLY A 270 -7.34 -22.10 1.82
CA GLY A 270 -8.17 -22.88 0.91
C GLY A 270 -7.35 -23.26 -0.33
N ILE A 271 -7.12 -24.54 -0.53
CA ILE A 271 -6.44 -25.10 -1.71
C ILE A 271 -7.46 -25.21 -2.85
N GLY A 272 -7.24 -24.50 -3.93
CA GLY A 272 -8.12 -24.50 -5.11
C GLY A 272 -7.73 -25.53 -6.17
N SER A 273 -6.58 -26.16 -6.04
CA SER A 273 -6.05 -27.13 -6.99
C SER A 273 -6.32 -28.59 -6.58
N GLU A 274 -6.27 -29.51 -7.53
CA GLU A 274 -6.28 -30.95 -7.27
C GLU A 274 -4.89 -31.49 -6.85
N MET A 275 -3.91 -30.61 -6.61
CA MET A 275 -2.57 -30.97 -6.16
C MET A 275 -2.62 -31.62 -4.78
N LYS A 276 -1.79 -32.63 -4.60
CA LYS A 276 -1.62 -33.32 -3.33
C LYS A 276 -0.47 -32.68 -2.56
N TYR A 277 -0.67 -32.41 -1.28
CA TYR A 277 0.33 -31.74 -0.45
C TYR A 277 0.89 -32.60 0.67
N GLU A 278 2.18 -32.35 0.97
CA GLU A 278 2.79 -32.68 2.25
C GLU A 278 2.55 -31.49 3.19
N TYR A 279 1.81 -31.71 4.28
CA TYR A 279 1.50 -30.69 5.27
C TYR A 279 2.45 -30.78 6.46
N ASN A 280 3.17 -29.68 6.72
CA ASN A 280 4.01 -29.51 7.90
C ASN A 280 3.48 -28.32 8.71
N THR A 281 2.73 -28.60 9.76
CA THR A 281 2.05 -27.57 10.54
C THR A 281 2.50 -27.60 11.99
N LYS A 282 2.65 -26.41 12.60
CA LYS A 282 3.06 -26.27 13.98
C LYS A 282 2.41 -25.04 14.62
N THR A 283 1.74 -25.26 15.74
CA THR A 283 1.31 -24.20 16.67
C THR A 283 1.76 -24.55 18.09
N SER A 284 1.98 -23.54 18.91
CA SER A 284 2.26 -23.75 20.35
C SER A 284 0.98 -23.62 21.18
N SER A 285 0.00 -22.83 20.71
CA SER A 285 -1.30 -22.64 21.37
C SER A 285 -2.35 -22.35 20.31
N GLY A 286 -3.17 -23.34 20.03
CA GLY A 286 -4.23 -23.31 19.02
C GLY A 286 -4.53 -24.69 18.48
N ASP A 287 -5.58 -24.80 17.71
CA ASP A 287 -6.02 -26.02 17.07
C ASP A 287 -5.44 -26.14 15.65
N VAL A 288 -5.22 -27.37 15.20
CA VAL A 288 -4.73 -27.67 13.85
C VAL A 288 -5.72 -28.56 13.14
N ASN A 289 -6.29 -28.05 12.06
CA ASN A 289 -7.21 -28.76 11.19
C ASN A 289 -6.65 -28.71 9.75
N VAL A 290 -6.05 -29.80 9.31
CA VAL A 290 -5.45 -29.91 7.98
C VAL A 290 -5.76 -31.29 7.39
N PRO A 291 -5.83 -31.43 6.05
CA PRO A 291 -6.01 -32.71 5.40
C PRO A 291 -4.82 -33.66 5.69
N ASP A 292 -5.03 -34.93 5.46
CA ASP A 292 -3.96 -35.93 5.57
C ASP A 292 -2.87 -35.70 4.52
N SER A 293 -1.61 -35.72 4.95
CA SER A 293 -0.47 -35.67 4.04
C SER A 293 -0.38 -36.97 3.22
N VAL A 294 0.05 -36.83 1.98
CA VAL A 294 0.26 -37.94 1.06
C VAL A 294 1.74 -38.21 0.83
N GLU A 295 2.13 -39.49 0.66
CA GLU A 295 3.53 -39.88 0.48
C GLU A 295 4.15 -39.36 -0.84
N GLU A 296 3.33 -39.26 -1.91
CA GLU A 296 3.74 -38.72 -3.20
C GLU A 296 3.04 -37.37 -3.43
N ALA A 297 3.52 -36.33 -2.75
CA ALA A 297 2.96 -35.00 -2.83
C ALA A 297 3.50 -34.23 -4.04
N ASP A 298 2.62 -33.50 -4.72
CA ASP A 298 2.96 -32.58 -5.80
C ASP A 298 3.48 -31.24 -5.26
N GLY A 299 3.11 -30.90 -4.01
CA GLY A 299 3.44 -29.65 -3.37
C GLY A 299 3.71 -29.78 -1.86
N LYS A 300 4.19 -28.69 -1.28
CA LYS A 300 4.46 -28.58 0.16
C LYS A 300 3.74 -27.39 0.77
N CYS A 301 3.12 -27.62 1.93
CA CYS A 301 2.47 -26.60 2.71
C CYS A 301 3.04 -26.58 4.13
N ASN A 302 3.87 -25.58 4.43
CA ASN A 302 4.52 -25.39 5.72
C ASN A 302 3.88 -24.21 6.43
N ILE A 303 3.29 -24.43 7.60
CA ILE A 303 2.61 -23.38 8.37
C ILE A 303 3.10 -23.43 9.81
N GLU A 304 3.55 -22.30 10.33
CA GLU A 304 3.95 -22.15 11.72
C GLU A 304 3.27 -20.90 12.33
N THR A 305 2.64 -21.10 13.49
CA THR A 305 2.20 -20.01 14.36
C THR A 305 2.62 -20.29 15.79
N SER A 306 2.77 -19.24 16.61
CA SER A 306 3.00 -19.44 18.04
C SER A 306 1.69 -19.43 18.83
N SER A 307 0.75 -18.56 18.46
CA SER A 307 -0.58 -18.46 19.05
C SER A 307 -1.60 -18.19 17.97
N GLY A 308 -2.37 -19.19 17.62
CA GLY A 308 -3.40 -19.11 16.60
C GLY A 308 -3.73 -20.48 16.05
N ASP A 309 -4.88 -20.56 15.43
CA ASP A 309 -5.38 -21.78 14.81
C ASP A 309 -4.83 -21.92 13.37
N ILE A 310 -4.66 -23.15 12.94
CA ILE A 310 -4.26 -23.48 11.57
C ILE A 310 -5.37 -24.30 10.93
N ASP A 311 -6.00 -23.76 9.91
CA ASP A 311 -7.04 -24.41 9.13
C ASP A 311 -6.66 -24.48 7.66
N VAL A 312 -6.56 -25.68 7.11
CA VAL A 312 -6.34 -25.90 5.68
C VAL A 312 -7.47 -26.74 5.12
N THR A 313 -8.10 -26.24 4.07
CA THR A 313 -9.19 -26.93 3.36
C THR A 313 -8.77 -27.18 1.90
N GLN A 314 -9.16 -28.35 1.38
CA GLN A 314 -8.92 -28.76 -0.01
C GLN A 314 -10.21 -29.29 -0.64
#